data_1fd347a18cfa4ddb150566ac84f253fa
#
_entry.id   1fd347a18cfa4ddb150566ac84f253fa
#
_cell.length_a   1.000
_cell.length_b   1.000
_cell.length_c   1.000
_cell.angle_alpha   90.00
_cell.angle_beta   90.00
_cell.angle_gamma   90.00
#
_symmetry.space_group_name_H-M   'P 1'
#
loop_
_entity.id
_entity.type
_entity.pdbx_description
1 polymer ?
#
loop_
_entity_poly.entity_id
_entity_poly.type
_entity_poly.pdbx_seq_one_letter_code
_entity_poly.pdbx_strand_id
1 'polypeptide(L)'
;MDLPRLAGVLLLATLAAATYLLAVRAHYRLRTPRPERVRVTCPDGERIAVHHRRPAVRRFLEPVLLCHGLAANHVNFDFDPPCSLAHAFAEAGFEVFSVDFRGAGDSRPARWWRRYAFDFDDLAEKDAPTLLGHALLAAAAPQAFWVGHSLGALVGYAVVGGGEPRLRGLCALGAPVYFQYTGWLARLMRGGLWLAWPVALRQRWLSIGLAPFLGHVTLPLTEALINPQAIAPRVLRKVYANLVSSMGYRLLRQLADWSAHDAFRSRDRSIDYRGRLSTVDTPVLVLGGSQDALASPKVVLAQTELLGSSDKTVMLFGRENGDAIDYGHGDLLLGDRAPQEVYPRIIRWVSERATALAARQDATPAQAVR
;
A
#
# COMPACT_ATOMS: atom_id res chain seq x y z
N MET A 1 -27.08 -4.92 -40.21
CA MET A 1 -27.77 -4.83 -38.88
C MET A 1 -28.17 -3.39 -38.69
N ASP A 2 -29.47 -3.11 -38.54
CA ASP A 2 -30.00 -1.75 -38.47
C ASP A 2 -29.51 -1.09 -37.15
N LEU A 3 -29.33 0.23 -37.19
CA LEU A 3 -28.84 1.02 -36.05
C LEU A 3 -29.57 0.73 -34.73
N PRO A 4 -30.92 0.59 -34.69
CA PRO A 4 -31.67 0.22 -33.48
C PRO A 4 -31.33 -1.19 -32.94
N ARG A 5 -31.15 -2.16 -33.81
CA ARG A 5 -30.76 -3.54 -33.42
C ARG A 5 -29.34 -3.58 -32.84
N LEU A 6 -28.41 -2.84 -33.44
CA LEU A 6 -27.04 -2.70 -32.92
C LEU A 6 -27.04 -2.04 -31.56
N ALA A 7 -27.80 -0.96 -31.40
CA ALA A 7 -27.94 -0.28 -30.09
C ALA A 7 -28.53 -1.22 -29.02
N GLY A 8 -29.56 -2.01 -29.36
CA GLY A 8 -30.14 -3.00 -28.47
C GLY A 8 -29.14 -4.08 -28.01
N VAL A 9 -28.37 -4.64 -28.97
CA VAL A 9 -27.32 -5.64 -28.64
C VAL A 9 -26.23 -5.04 -27.74
N LEU A 10 -25.76 -3.82 -28.03
CA LEU A 10 -24.76 -3.14 -27.21
C LEU A 10 -25.28 -2.86 -25.79
N LEU A 11 -26.55 -2.44 -25.66
CA LEU A 11 -27.17 -2.23 -24.35
C LEU A 11 -27.26 -3.54 -23.55
N LEU A 12 -27.73 -4.61 -24.15
CA LEU A 12 -27.81 -5.92 -23.48
C LEU A 12 -26.44 -6.44 -23.07
N ALA A 13 -25.44 -6.33 -23.94
CA ALA A 13 -24.07 -6.72 -23.63
C ALA A 13 -23.49 -5.90 -22.45
N THR A 14 -23.77 -4.59 -22.44
CA THR A 14 -23.32 -3.70 -21.33
C THR A 14 -24.00 -4.06 -20.02
N LEU A 15 -25.31 -4.33 -20.04
CA LEU A 15 -26.06 -4.77 -18.84
C LEU A 15 -25.57 -6.13 -18.34
N ALA A 16 -25.32 -7.08 -19.23
CA ALA A 16 -24.80 -8.40 -18.86
C ALA A 16 -23.39 -8.27 -18.23
N ALA A 17 -22.50 -7.48 -18.82
CA ALA A 17 -21.18 -7.21 -18.28
C ALA A 17 -21.24 -6.52 -16.89
N ALA A 18 -22.10 -5.52 -16.72
CA ALA A 18 -22.30 -4.85 -15.45
C ALA A 18 -22.82 -5.82 -14.37
N THR A 19 -23.83 -6.63 -14.72
CA THR A 19 -24.39 -7.64 -13.80
C THR A 19 -23.34 -8.67 -13.39
N TYR A 20 -22.55 -9.17 -14.35
CA TYR A 20 -21.42 -10.06 -14.07
C TYR A 20 -20.42 -9.45 -13.08
N LEU A 21 -19.96 -8.22 -13.35
CA LEU A 21 -18.99 -7.54 -12.48
C LEU A 21 -19.55 -7.30 -11.07
N LEU A 22 -20.82 -6.94 -10.95
CA LEU A 22 -21.50 -6.80 -9.65
C LEU A 22 -21.61 -8.13 -8.91
N ALA A 23 -21.96 -9.21 -9.61
CA ALA A 23 -22.04 -10.55 -9.03
C ALA A 23 -20.67 -11.02 -8.53
N VAL A 24 -19.60 -10.85 -9.31
CA VAL A 24 -18.22 -11.18 -8.90
C VAL A 24 -17.82 -10.39 -7.66
N ARG A 25 -18.08 -9.09 -7.61
CA ARG A 25 -17.78 -8.27 -6.43
C ARG A 25 -18.57 -8.68 -5.20
N ALA A 26 -19.83 -9.05 -5.36
CA ALA A 26 -20.67 -9.52 -4.27
C ALA A 26 -20.18 -10.88 -3.73
N HIS A 27 -19.80 -11.80 -4.63
CA HIS A 27 -19.29 -13.13 -4.28
C HIS A 27 -17.94 -13.07 -3.53
N TYR A 28 -17.01 -12.24 -4.00
CA TYR A 28 -15.68 -12.10 -3.40
C TYR A 28 -15.55 -10.93 -2.41
N ARG A 29 -16.68 -10.39 -1.92
CA ARG A 29 -16.64 -9.27 -0.96
C ARG A 29 -15.84 -9.66 0.29
N LEU A 30 -15.15 -8.70 0.87
CA LEU A 30 -14.46 -8.87 2.14
C LEU A 30 -15.50 -8.95 3.28
N ARG A 31 -15.20 -9.74 4.29
CA ARG A 31 -16.07 -9.98 5.46
C ARG A 31 -15.73 -9.07 6.63
N THR A 32 -14.55 -8.49 6.63
CA THR A 32 -14.09 -7.56 7.67
C THR A 32 -15.05 -6.38 7.82
N PRO A 33 -15.44 -6.00 9.04
CA PRO A 33 -16.16 -4.77 9.27
C PRO A 33 -15.40 -3.58 8.69
N ARG A 34 -16.10 -2.76 7.90
CA ARG A 34 -15.48 -1.59 7.27
C ARG A 34 -15.09 -0.58 8.33
N PRO A 35 -13.86 -0.07 8.29
CA PRO A 35 -13.44 1.03 9.16
C PRO A 35 -14.24 2.30 8.84
N GLU A 36 -14.21 3.25 9.76
CA GLU A 36 -14.74 4.59 9.51
C GLU A 36 -13.99 5.22 8.33
N ARG A 37 -14.72 5.75 7.35
CA ARG A 37 -14.12 6.37 6.16
C ARG A 37 -14.34 7.86 6.14
N VAL A 38 -13.25 8.60 6.07
CA VAL A 38 -13.23 10.05 5.88
C VAL A 38 -12.54 10.37 4.54
N ARG A 39 -12.88 11.50 3.92
CA ARG A 39 -12.14 12.04 2.78
C ARG A 39 -11.52 13.36 3.16
N VAL A 40 -10.21 13.45 3.00
CA VAL A 40 -9.43 14.64 3.30
C VAL A 40 -9.09 15.34 1.99
N THR A 41 -9.22 16.66 1.96
CA THR A 41 -8.99 17.46 0.75
C THR A 41 -7.52 17.91 0.71
N CYS A 42 -6.82 17.55 -0.36
CA CYS A 42 -5.48 18.04 -0.65
C CYS A 42 -5.49 19.51 -1.12
N PRO A 43 -4.34 20.20 -1.09
CA PRO A 43 -4.25 21.61 -1.54
C PRO A 43 -4.71 21.84 -2.99
N ASP A 44 -4.61 20.83 -3.85
CA ASP A 44 -5.04 20.89 -5.27
C ASP A 44 -6.49 20.45 -5.49
N GLY A 45 -7.25 20.23 -4.40
CA GLY A 45 -8.67 19.87 -4.40
C GLY A 45 -8.96 18.38 -4.55
N GLU A 46 -7.93 17.52 -4.71
CA GLU A 46 -8.11 16.06 -4.65
C GLU A 46 -8.63 15.65 -3.27
N ARG A 47 -9.54 14.68 -3.23
CA ARG A 47 -10.13 14.16 -2.00
C ARG A 47 -9.68 12.72 -1.79
N ILE A 48 -8.68 12.54 -0.95
CA ILE A 48 -8.09 11.24 -0.63
C ILE A 48 -8.85 10.58 0.52
N ALA A 49 -9.11 9.28 0.39
CA ALA A 49 -9.84 8.54 1.40
C ALA A 49 -8.88 8.00 2.47
N VAL A 50 -9.31 8.12 3.71
CA VAL A 50 -8.66 7.57 4.90
C VAL A 50 -9.65 6.66 5.58
N HIS A 51 -9.21 5.43 5.88
CA HIS A 51 -9.98 4.39 6.55
C HIS A 51 -9.42 4.25 7.96
N HIS A 52 -10.16 4.78 8.93
CA HIS A 52 -9.76 4.83 10.33
C HIS A 52 -10.28 3.61 11.09
N ARG A 53 -9.37 2.84 11.66
CA ARG A 53 -9.67 1.72 12.55
C ARG A 53 -9.20 2.06 13.95
N ARG A 54 -10.14 2.18 14.88
CA ARG A 54 -9.85 2.44 16.28
C ARG A 54 -9.57 1.14 17.03
N PRO A 55 -8.59 1.11 17.93
CA PRO A 55 -8.39 0.00 18.85
C PRO A 55 -9.52 -0.06 19.89
N ALA A 56 -9.83 -1.26 20.40
CA ALA A 56 -10.74 -1.39 21.53
C ALA A 56 -10.22 -0.68 22.78
N VAL A 57 -8.89 -0.77 22.99
CA VAL A 57 -8.16 -0.02 24.02
C VAL A 57 -6.94 0.59 23.37
N ARG A 58 -6.85 1.91 23.37
CA ARG A 58 -5.68 2.62 22.88
C ARG A 58 -4.54 2.53 23.89
N ARG A 59 -3.40 1.97 23.46
CA ARG A 59 -2.21 1.75 24.30
C ARG A 59 -1.03 2.64 23.94
N PHE A 60 -1.02 3.19 22.73
CA PHE A 60 0.08 3.98 22.19
C PHE A 60 -0.38 5.37 21.74
N LEU A 61 0.51 6.35 21.90
CA LEU A 61 0.22 7.75 21.54
C LEU A 61 0.24 7.94 20.04
N GLU A 62 1.28 7.44 19.38
CA GLU A 62 1.49 7.64 17.95
C GLU A 62 0.58 6.73 17.13
N PRO A 63 -0.17 7.27 16.16
CA PRO A 63 -0.94 6.47 15.22
C PRO A 63 -0.05 5.82 14.16
N VAL A 64 -0.59 4.83 13.47
CA VAL A 64 0.05 4.14 12.34
C VAL A 64 -0.68 4.48 11.04
N LEU A 65 0.03 5.05 10.06
CA LEU A 65 -0.44 5.21 8.69
C LEU A 65 -0.01 4.01 7.85
N LEU A 66 -0.96 3.39 7.15
CA LEU A 66 -0.74 2.24 6.28
C LEU A 66 -0.93 2.66 4.82
N CYS A 67 0.16 2.70 4.06
CA CYS A 67 0.25 3.29 2.72
C CYS A 67 0.50 2.22 1.66
N HIS A 68 -0.49 2.00 0.79
CA HIS A 68 -0.50 0.90 -0.19
C HIS A 68 0.48 1.07 -1.35
N GLY A 69 0.75 -0.06 -2.05
CA GLY A 69 1.59 -0.12 -3.25
C GLY A 69 0.92 0.40 -4.53
N LEU A 70 1.68 0.34 -5.62
CA LEU A 70 1.19 0.67 -6.97
C LEU A 70 0.01 -0.24 -7.35
N ALA A 71 -0.97 0.30 -8.03
CA ALA A 71 -2.17 -0.42 -8.47
C ALA A 71 -3.00 -1.07 -7.34
N ALA A 72 -2.80 -0.66 -6.09
CA ALA A 72 -3.51 -1.15 -4.92
C ALA A 72 -4.43 -0.08 -4.30
N ASN A 73 -5.00 -0.40 -3.14
CA ASN A 73 -5.78 0.49 -2.29
C ASN A 73 -5.64 0.04 -0.82
N HIS A 74 -6.38 0.67 0.11
CA HIS A 74 -6.33 0.35 1.54
C HIS A 74 -6.46 -1.14 1.88
N VAL A 75 -7.10 -1.95 1.02
CA VAL A 75 -7.25 -3.40 1.21
C VAL A 75 -5.89 -4.12 1.21
N ASN A 76 -4.83 -3.48 0.70
CA ASN A 76 -3.46 -4.00 0.78
C ASN A 76 -3.04 -4.29 2.23
N PHE A 77 -3.55 -3.50 3.19
CA PHE A 77 -3.27 -3.64 4.61
C PHE A 77 -4.49 -4.06 5.44
N ASP A 78 -5.70 -3.86 4.93
CA ASP A 78 -6.95 -4.14 5.62
C ASP A 78 -7.81 -5.15 4.86
N PHE A 79 -7.26 -6.35 4.70
CA PHE A 79 -7.90 -7.51 4.10
C PHE A 79 -8.75 -8.28 5.13
N ASP A 80 -9.32 -9.44 4.74
CA ASP A 80 -10.01 -10.31 5.68
C ASP A 80 -9.04 -10.92 6.70
N PRO A 81 -9.35 -10.94 8.00
CA PRO A 81 -8.57 -11.67 8.98
C PRO A 81 -8.35 -13.16 8.59
N PRO A 82 -7.17 -13.70 8.89
CA PRO A 82 -6.11 -13.09 9.67
C PRO A 82 -5.19 -12.15 8.86
N CYS A 83 -5.34 -12.05 7.53
CA CYS A 83 -4.47 -11.28 6.64
C CYS A 83 -4.82 -9.77 6.63
N SER A 84 -4.93 -9.13 7.80
CA SER A 84 -5.13 -7.70 7.96
C SER A 84 -4.14 -7.12 8.97
N LEU A 85 -3.08 -6.48 8.47
CA LEU A 85 -2.11 -5.80 9.33
C LEU A 85 -2.75 -4.60 10.06
N ALA A 86 -3.75 -3.95 9.42
CA ALA A 86 -4.51 -2.89 10.06
C ALA A 86 -5.28 -3.38 11.31
N HIS A 87 -5.89 -4.57 11.22
CA HIS A 87 -6.56 -5.19 12.35
C HIS A 87 -5.56 -5.58 13.44
N ALA A 88 -4.44 -6.18 13.07
CA ALA A 88 -3.40 -6.60 14.01
C ALA A 88 -2.79 -5.40 14.77
N PHE A 89 -2.56 -4.26 14.12
CA PHE A 89 -2.14 -3.04 14.80
C PHE A 89 -3.22 -2.49 15.75
N ALA A 90 -4.49 -2.53 15.35
CA ALA A 90 -5.58 -2.09 16.23
C ALA A 90 -5.73 -3.01 17.45
N GLU A 91 -5.57 -4.32 17.30
CA GLU A 91 -5.54 -5.28 18.43
C GLU A 91 -4.35 -5.03 19.35
N ALA A 92 -3.19 -4.63 18.80
CA ALA A 92 -2.03 -4.22 19.60
C ALA A 92 -2.25 -2.91 20.36
N GLY A 93 -3.27 -2.11 20.04
CA GLY A 93 -3.65 -0.88 20.73
C GLY A 93 -3.26 0.42 20.02
N PHE A 94 -2.96 0.38 18.73
CA PHE A 94 -2.69 1.56 17.90
C PHE A 94 -3.96 2.12 17.23
N GLU A 95 -4.05 3.45 17.13
CA GLU A 95 -4.92 4.12 16.15
C GLU A 95 -4.36 3.87 14.75
N VAL A 96 -5.18 3.38 13.81
CA VAL A 96 -4.72 2.94 12.48
C VAL A 96 -5.45 3.70 11.38
N PHE A 97 -4.70 4.23 10.44
CA PHE A 97 -5.19 4.96 9.28
C PHE A 97 -4.69 4.30 7.99
N SER A 98 -5.52 3.46 7.38
CA SER A 98 -5.23 2.90 6.06
C SER A 98 -5.69 3.88 4.98
N VAL A 99 -4.81 4.21 4.03
CA VAL A 99 -5.07 5.28 3.07
C VAL A 99 -5.36 4.74 1.67
N ASP A 100 -6.14 5.50 0.90
CA ASP A 100 -6.21 5.36 -0.55
C ASP A 100 -5.57 6.61 -1.17
N PHE A 101 -4.41 6.49 -1.77
CA PHE A 101 -3.81 7.59 -2.53
C PHE A 101 -4.73 8.06 -3.66
N ARG A 102 -4.46 9.25 -4.21
CA ARG A 102 -5.21 9.77 -5.35
C ARG A 102 -5.33 8.76 -6.49
N GLY A 103 -6.48 8.68 -7.12
CA GLY A 103 -6.78 7.73 -8.19
C GLY A 103 -7.10 6.31 -7.73
N ALA A 104 -6.81 5.94 -6.49
CA ALA A 104 -7.06 4.60 -5.93
C ALA A 104 -8.34 4.52 -5.09
N GLY A 105 -8.81 3.32 -4.86
CA GLY A 105 -9.85 2.95 -3.92
C GLY A 105 -11.08 3.86 -3.88
N ASP A 106 -11.32 4.42 -2.72
CA ASP A 106 -12.44 5.33 -2.42
C ASP A 106 -12.11 6.82 -2.57
N SER A 107 -10.86 7.15 -2.96
CA SER A 107 -10.46 8.53 -3.26
C SER A 107 -11.21 9.10 -4.46
N ARG A 108 -11.46 10.39 -4.45
CA ARG A 108 -12.25 11.09 -5.46
C ARG A 108 -11.45 12.24 -6.05
N PRO A 109 -11.36 12.35 -7.38
CA PRO A 109 -10.67 13.44 -8.04
C PRO A 109 -11.43 14.76 -7.86
N ALA A 110 -10.69 15.87 -7.80
CA ALA A 110 -11.27 17.21 -7.88
C ALA A 110 -12.04 17.39 -9.19
N ARG A 111 -11.50 16.81 -10.29
CA ARG A 111 -12.09 16.81 -11.63
C ARG A 111 -12.01 15.42 -12.22
N TRP A 112 -13.15 14.83 -12.61
CA TRP A 112 -13.23 13.43 -13.05
C TRP A 112 -12.30 13.09 -14.22
N TRP A 113 -12.04 14.03 -15.15
CA TRP A 113 -11.14 13.82 -16.31
C TRP A 113 -9.65 13.87 -15.93
N ARG A 114 -9.30 14.39 -14.74
CA ARG A 114 -7.92 14.40 -14.23
C ARG A 114 -7.61 13.25 -13.28
N ARG A 115 -8.54 12.34 -13.06
CA ARG A 115 -8.45 11.26 -12.07
C ARG A 115 -7.12 10.50 -12.09
N TYR A 116 -6.52 10.36 -13.25
CA TYR A 116 -5.29 9.59 -13.43
C TYR A 116 -4.14 10.45 -13.96
N ALA A 117 -4.26 11.76 -13.90
CA ALA A 117 -3.26 12.72 -14.37
C ALA A 117 -2.34 13.19 -13.24
N PHE A 118 -1.80 12.24 -12.47
CA PHE A 118 -0.91 12.50 -11.35
C PHE A 118 0.39 11.69 -11.51
N ASP A 119 1.42 12.13 -10.82
CA ASP A 119 2.75 11.50 -10.76
C ASP A 119 3.15 11.20 -9.31
N PHE A 120 4.37 10.72 -9.10
CA PHE A 120 4.89 10.38 -7.78
C PHE A 120 5.05 11.62 -6.90
N ASP A 121 5.46 12.74 -7.49
CA ASP A 121 5.67 13.98 -6.75
C ASP A 121 4.36 14.49 -6.13
N ASP A 122 3.23 14.31 -6.84
CA ASP A 122 1.90 14.61 -6.29
C ASP A 122 1.58 13.77 -5.03
N LEU A 123 2.04 12.50 -5.01
CA LEU A 123 1.84 11.62 -3.84
C LEU A 123 2.74 12.05 -2.67
N ALA A 124 4.00 12.38 -2.95
CA ALA A 124 4.98 12.73 -1.93
C ALA A 124 4.75 14.14 -1.35
N GLU A 125 4.39 15.12 -2.20
CA GLU A 125 4.34 16.53 -1.81
C GLU A 125 2.94 17.02 -1.42
N LYS A 126 1.87 16.31 -1.84
CA LYS A 126 0.48 16.72 -1.59
C LYS A 126 -0.30 15.69 -0.77
N ASP A 127 -0.29 14.41 -1.20
CA ASP A 127 -1.06 13.37 -0.49
C ASP A 127 -0.43 13.08 0.86
N ALA A 128 0.87 12.82 0.92
CA ALA A 128 1.55 12.41 2.14
C ALA A 128 1.44 13.45 3.28
N PRO A 129 1.72 14.76 3.07
CA PRO A 129 1.54 15.75 4.12
C PRO A 129 0.10 15.89 4.58
N THR A 130 -0.87 15.77 3.65
CA THR A 130 -2.31 15.84 3.95
C THR A 130 -2.75 14.66 4.82
N LEU A 131 -2.32 13.44 4.46
CA LEU A 131 -2.62 12.22 5.20
C LEU A 131 -2.00 12.23 6.59
N LEU A 132 -0.72 12.61 6.67
CA LEU A 132 0.00 12.71 7.94
C LEU A 132 -0.67 13.75 8.86
N GLY A 133 -0.95 14.96 8.35
CA GLY A 133 -1.63 15.99 9.11
C GLY A 133 -2.99 15.56 9.64
N HIS A 134 -3.78 14.86 8.83
CA HIS A 134 -5.08 14.32 9.25
C HIS A 134 -4.94 13.27 10.35
N ALA A 135 -4.02 12.31 10.21
CA ALA A 135 -3.83 11.25 11.19
C ALA A 135 -3.37 11.81 12.54
N LEU A 136 -2.44 12.76 12.53
CA LEU A 136 -1.96 13.43 13.74
C LEU A 136 -3.06 14.20 14.46
N LEU A 137 -3.87 14.96 13.70
CA LEU A 137 -4.99 15.69 14.26
C LEU A 137 -6.05 14.75 14.84
N ALA A 138 -6.44 13.71 14.09
CA ALA A 138 -7.47 12.76 14.52
C ALA A 138 -7.05 11.92 15.74
N ALA A 139 -5.76 11.59 15.84
CA ALA A 139 -5.21 10.86 16.97
C ALA A 139 -4.74 11.74 18.13
N ALA A 140 -4.78 13.07 17.98
CA ALA A 140 -4.20 14.03 18.94
C ALA A 140 -2.76 13.67 19.31
N ALA A 141 -1.92 13.37 18.33
CA ALA A 141 -0.54 12.91 18.50
C ALA A 141 0.44 13.86 17.77
N PRO A 142 1.66 14.09 18.32
CA PRO A 142 2.67 14.94 17.70
C PRO A 142 3.38 14.25 16.54
N GLN A 143 3.47 12.92 16.58
CA GLN A 143 4.17 12.10 15.58
C GLN A 143 3.35 10.86 15.21
N ALA A 144 3.67 10.24 14.07
CA ALA A 144 3.05 9.02 13.59
C ALA A 144 4.09 8.05 13.03
N PHE A 145 3.76 6.78 12.95
CA PHE A 145 4.51 5.80 12.18
C PHE A 145 3.96 5.70 10.75
N TRP A 146 4.86 5.63 9.78
CA TRP A 146 4.53 5.36 8.39
C TRP A 146 4.89 3.91 8.06
N VAL A 147 3.92 3.11 7.68
CA VAL A 147 4.11 1.73 7.22
C VAL A 147 3.69 1.67 5.76
N GLY A 148 4.66 1.62 4.88
CA GLY A 148 4.43 1.63 3.44
C GLY A 148 4.79 0.32 2.78
N HIS A 149 4.02 -0.08 1.78
CA HIS A 149 4.33 -1.21 0.91
C HIS A 149 4.66 -0.69 -0.49
N SER A 150 5.79 -1.15 -1.07
CA SER A 150 6.15 -0.83 -2.45
C SER A 150 6.13 0.69 -2.72
N LEU A 151 5.26 1.19 -3.61
CA LEU A 151 5.09 2.63 -3.88
C LEU A 151 4.80 3.43 -2.59
N GLY A 152 3.99 2.91 -1.68
CA GLY A 152 3.69 3.59 -0.40
C GLY A 152 4.91 3.74 0.51
N ALA A 153 5.87 2.80 0.42
CA ALA A 153 7.14 2.92 1.11
C ALA A 153 8.11 3.88 0.39
N LEU A 154 8.09 3.92 -0.96
CA LEU A 154 8.83 4.94 -1.72
C LEU A 154 8.36 6.36 -1.36
N VAL A 155 7.05 6.57 -1.20
CA VAL A 155 6.51 7.84 -0.69
C VAL A 155 7.03 8.11 0.71
N GLY A 156 7.04 7.12 1.60
CA GLY A 156 7.64 7.22 2.94
C GLY A 156 9.12 7.65 2.88
N TYR A 157 9.92 7.05 2.00
CA TYR A 157 11.32 7.45 1.79
C TYR A 157 11.48 8.89 1.30
N ALA A 158 10.61 9.34 0.38
CA ALA A 158 10.63 10.73 -0.06
C ALA A 158 10.30 11.71 1.08
N VAL A 159 9.35 11.34 1.95
CA VAL A 159 8.93 12.14 3.12
C VAL A 159 10.04 12.23 4.16
N VAL A 160 10.64 11.11 4.60
CA VAL A 160 11.74 11.13 5.58
C VAL A 160 13.00 11.77 5.01
N GLY A 161 13.30 11.53 3.71
CA GLY A 161 14.41 12.20 3.02
C GLY A 161 14.20 13.71 2.84
N GLY A 162 12.97 14.19 2.94
CA GLY A 162 12.61 15.60 3.03
C GLY A 162 12.76 16.21 4.42
N GLY A 163 13.13 15.42 5.43
CA GLY A 163 13.32 15.89 6.81
C GLY A 163 12.00 16.11 7.57
N GLU A 164 10.96 15.30 7.36
CA GLU A 164 9.66 15.42 8.04
C GLU A 164 9.75 15.00 9.53
N PRO A 165 9.74 15.95 10.48
CA PRO A 165 9.98 15.66 11.90
C PRO A 165 8.78 14.99 12.60
N ARG A 166 7.61 15.00 11.97
CA ARG A 166 6.40 14.39 12.54
C ARG A 166 6.32 12.89 12.28
N LEU A 167 7.33 12.29 11.62
CA LEU A 167 7.44 10.83 11.52
C LEU A 167 8.31 10.28 12.65
N ARG A 168 7.70 9.44 13.48
CA ARG A 168 8.37 8.71 14.57
C ARG A 168 9.23 7.56 14.06
N GLY A 169 8.83 6.98 12.92
CA GLY A 169 9.54 5.89 12.24
C GLY A 169 8.89 5.50 10.93
N LEU A 170 9.67 4.88 10.06
CA LEU A 170 9.26 4.36 8.75
C LEU A 170 9.46 2.85 8.70
N CYS A 171 8.40 2.09 8.37
CA CYS A 171 8.50 0.69 7.95
C CYS A 171 8.32 0.61 6.44
N ALA A 172 9.35 0.22 5.71
CA ALA A 172 9.39 0.14 4.26
C ALA A 172 9.39 -1.32 3.80
N LEU A 173 8.26 -1.81 3.29
CA LEU A 173 8.05 -3.18 2.86
C LEU A 173 8.19 -3.26 1.34
N GLY A 174 9.10 -4.08 0.83
CA GLY A 174 9.24 -4.39 -0.59
C GLY A 174 9.44 -3.15 -1.48
N ALA A 175 10.20 -2.16 -1.04
CA ALA A 175 10.37 -0.90 -1.77
C ALA A 175 11.76 -0.79 -2.39
N PRO A 176 11.89 -0.88 -3.72
CA PRO A 176 13.19 -0.73 -4.37
C PRO A 176 13.54 0.74 -4.58
N VAL A 177 14.66 1.22 -4.06
CA VAL A 177 15.22 2.52 -4.45
C VAL A 177 16.24 2.40 -5.59
N TYR A 178 16.61 1.17 -5.96
CA TYR A 178 17.38 0.81 -7.15
C TYR A 178 16.49 0.04 -8.13
N PHE A 179 16.43 0.47 -9.38
CA PHE A 179 15.51 -0.04 -10.40
C PHE A 179 16.25 -0.90 -11.44
N GLN A 180 17.10 -1.81 -10.96
CA GLN A 180 17.97 -2.66 -11.78
C GLN A 180 17.29 -3.96 -12.19
N TYR A 181 16.23 -3.85 -12.99
CA TYR A 181 15.51 -5.02 -13.50
C TYR A 181 16.20 -5.65 -14.70
N THR A 182 15.97 -6.95 -14.91
CA THR A 182 16.51 -7.73 -16.04
C THR A 182 15.41 -8.42 -16.83
N GLY A 183 15.73 -8.94 -17.99
CA GLY A 183 14.83 -9.75 -18.82
C GLY A 183 13.53 -9.05 -19.22
N TRP A 184 12.44 -9.79 -19.17
CA TRP A 184 11.10 -9.27 -19.53
C TRP A 184 10.59 -8.20 -18.57
N LEU A 185 10.95 -8.31 -17.29
CA LEU A 185 10.57 -7.35 -16.27
C LEU A 185 11.18 -5.97 -16.55
N ALA A 186 12.44 -5.93 -17.00
CA ALA A 186 13.07 -4.67 -17.41
C ALA A 186 12.35 -4.02 -18.59
N ARG A 187 11.93 -4.80 -19.59
CA ARG A 187 11.17 -4.28 -20.74
C ARG A 187 9.81 -3.75 -20.31
N LEU A 188 9.13 -4.47 -19.41
CA LEU A 188 7.85 -4.05 -18.85
C LEU A 188 8.00 -2.73 -18.08
N MET A 189 8.95 -2.64 -17.18
CA MET A 189 9.16 -1.47 -16.32
C MET A 189 9.67 -0.25 -17.10
N ARG A 190 10.55 -0.42 -18.10
CA ARG A 190 11.12 0.68 -18.88
C ARG A 190 10.15 1.34 -19.86
N GLY A 191 9.11 0.66 -20.26
CA GLY A 191 8.18 1.25 -21.24
C GLY A 191 6.86 0.51 -21.37
N GLY A 192 6.83 -0.81 -21.09
CA GLY A 192 5.65 -1.63 -21.29
C GLY A 192 4.44 -1.17 -20.45
N LEU A 193 4.66 -0.82 -19.20
CA LEU A 193 3.59 -0.29 -18.32
C LEU A 193 3.06 1.04 -18.83
N TRP A 194 3.93 1.93 -19.30
CA TRP A 194 3.50 3.21 -19.84
C TRP A 194 2.75 3.05 -21.18
N LEU A 195 3.22 2.19 -22.07
CA LEU A 195 2.53 1.90 -23.32
C LEU A 195 1.17 1.22 -23.09
N ALA A 196 1.04 0.47 -21.98
CA ALA A 196 -0.21 -0.17 -21.57
C ALA A 196 -1.16 0.77 -20.79
N TRP A 197 -0.92 2.09 -20.75
CA TRP A 197 -1.73 3.02 -19.98
C TRP A 197 -3.26 2.94 -20.24
N PRO A 198 -3.77 2.67 -21.45
CA PRO A 198 -5.21 2.55 -21.66
C PRO A 198 -5.80 1.35 -20.90
N VAL A 199 -5.02 0.25 -20.78
CA VAL A 199 -5.38 -0.93 -19.98
C VAL A 199 -5.27 -0.61 -18.49
N ALA A 200 -4.18 0.07 -18.09
CA ALA A 200 -3.94 0.48 -16.71
C ALA A 200 -5.06 1.37 -16.14
N LEU A 201 -5.68 2.23 -16.95
CA LEU A 201 -6.84 3.02 -16.56
C LEU A 201 -8.11 2.18 -16.27
N ARG A 202 -8.21 1.00 -16.87
CA ARG A 202 -9.34 0.07 -16.72
C ARG A 202 -9.00 -1.17 -15.89
N GLN A 203 -7.78 -1.25 -15.39
CA GLN A 203 -7.22 -2.42 -14.71
C GLN A 203 -8.13 -2.92 -13.59
N ARG A 204 -8.74 -2.04 -12.82
CA ARG A 204 -9.69 -2.40 -11.75
C ARG A 204 -10.84 -3.27 -12.27
N TRP A 205 -11.46 -2.90 -13.37
CA TRP A 205 -12.60 -3.63 -13.94
C TRP A 205 -12.18 -4.95 -14.56
N LEU A 206 -11.04 -4.94 -15.26
CA LEU A 206 -10.44 -6.15 -15.81
C LEU A 206 -10.09 -7.15 -14.70
N SER A 207 -9.49 -6.67 -13.63
CA SER A 207 -9.13 -7.47 -12.46
C SER A 207 -10.36 -8.14 -11.81
N ILE A 208 -11.44 -7.39 -11.61
CA ILE A 208 -12.70 -7.94 -11.09
C ILE A 208 -13.24 -9.01 -12.04
N GLY A 209 -13.29 -8.75 -13.34
CA GLY A 209 -13.80 -9.70 -14.33
C GLY A 209 -12.98 -10.99 -14.43
N LEU A 210 -11.67 -10.91 -14.22
CA LEU A 210 -10.76 -12.05 -14.26
C LEU A 210 -10.66 -12.81 -12.93
N ALA A 211 -11.09 -12.21 -11.81
CA ALA A 211 -10.93 -12.78 -10.46
C ALA A 211 -11.39 -14.25 -10.33
N PRO A 212 -12.53 -14.71 -10.90
CA PRO A 212 -12.95 -16.10 -10.79
C PRO A 212 -12.00 -17.12 -11.43
N PHE A 213 -11.23 -16.69 -12.43
CA PHE A 213 -10.33 -17.54 -13.21
C PHE A 213 -8.90 -17.61 -12.63
N LEU A 214 -8.57 -16.67 -11.75
CA LEU A 214 -7.24 -16.60 -11.15
C LEU A 214 -7.05 -17.65 -10.05
N GLY A 215 -5.81 -18.14 -9.95
CA GLY A 215 -5.48 -19.28 -9.08
C GLY A 215 -5.67 -20.64 -9.76
N HIS A 216 -6.23 -20.69 -10.98
CA HIS A 216 -6.18 -21.85 -11.88
C HIS A 216 -5.12 -21.66 -12.97
N VAL A 217 -4.82 -20.39 -13.29
CA VAL A 217 -3.80 -20.01 -14.27
C VAL A 217 -2.86 -19.03 -13.59
N THR A 218 -1.57 -19.32 -13.63
CA THR A 218 -0.52 -18.39 -13.20
C THR A 218 -0.16 -17.49 -14.38
N LEU A 219 -0.16 -16.17 -14.12
CA LEU A 219 0.30 -15.18 -15.08
C LEU A 219 1.73 -14.75 -14.70
N PRO A 220 2.65 -14.56 -15.64
CA PRO A 220 4.03 -14.16 -15.33
C PRO A 220 4.14 -12.94 -14.41
N LEU A 221 3.23 -11.97 -14.58
CA LEU A 221 3.17 -10.79 -13.72
C LEU A 221 2.72 -11.15 -12.28
N THR A 222 1.82 -12.11 -12.13
CA THR A 222 1.40 -12.58 -10.81
C THR A 222 2.55 -13.29 -10.09
N GLU A 223 3.30 -14.13 -10.80
CA GLU A 223 4.47 -14.83 -10.23
C GLU A 223 5.61 -13.86 -9.84
N ALA A 224 5.78 -12.76 -10.58
CA ALA A 224 6.75 -11.72 -10.20
C ALA A 224 6.35 -10.93 -8.95
N LEU A 225 5.05 -10.90 -8.64
CA LEU A 225 4.49 -10.15 -7.51
C LEU A 225 4.19 -11.03 -6.30
N ILE A 226 3.96 -12.31 -6.50
CA ILE A 226 3.45 -13.22 -5.46
C ILE A 226 4.10 -14.59 -5.65
N ASN A 227 4.60 -15.17 -4.58
CA ASN A 227 4.94 -16.59 -4.59
C ASN A 227 3.65 -17.43 -4.58
N PRO A 228 3.37 -18.23 -5.62
CA PRO A 228 2.13 -19.02 -5.68
C PRO A 228 1.96 -20.02 -4.52
N GLN A 229 3.06 -20.38 -3.85
CA GLN A 229 3.03 -21.28 -2.68
C GLN A 229 2.70 -20.54 -1.38
N ALA A 230 2.80 -19.20 -1.37
CA ALA A 230 2.60 -18.36 -0.19
C ALA A 230 1.15 -17.88 -0.02
N ILE A 231 0.30 -18.02 -1.03
CA ILE A 231 -1.07 -17.48 -1.01
C ILE A 231 -2.07 -18.50 -1.58
N ALA A 232 -3.12 -18.78 -0.81
CA ALA A 232 -4.18 -19.69 -1.28
C ALA A 232 -4.95 -19.08 -2.48
N PRO A 233 -5.35 -19.89 -3.50
CA PRO A 233 -6.09 -19.40 -4.67
C PRO A 233 -7.37 -18.63 -4.32
N ARG A 234 -8.06 -19.01 -3.25
CA ARG A 234 -9.25 -18.31 -2.75
C ARG A 234 -8.93 -16.88 -2.28
N VAL A 235 -7.77 -16.67 -1.66
CA VAL A 235 -7.29 -15.35 -1.21
C VAL A 235 -6.92 -14.53 -2.42
N LEU A 236 -6.19 -15.11 -3.37
CA LEU A 236 -5.79 -14.44 -4.62
C LEU A 236 -7.01 -13.90 -5.40
N ARG A 237 -8.10 -14.67 -5.52
CA ARG A 237 -9.34 -14.22 -6.17
C ARG A 237 -9.95 -13.01 -5.47
N LYS A 238 -9.99 -13.01 -4.13
CA LYS A 238 -10.46 -11.85 -3.35
C LYS A 238 -9.55 -10.64 -3.50
N VAL A 239 -8.23 -10.84 -3.58
CA VAL A 239 -7.25 -9.77 -3.87
C VAL A 239 -7.58 -9.10 -5.19
N TYR A 240 -7.72 -9.87 -6.26
CA TYR A 240 -8.06 -9.33 -7.59
C TYR A 240 -9.43 -8.65 -7.64
N ALA A 241 -10.41 -9.12 -6.88
CA ALA A 241 -11.74 -8.51 -6.85
C ALA A 241 -11.82 -7.21 -6.02
N ASN A 242 -10.92 -6.99 -5.04
CA ASN A 242 -11.06 -5.90 -4.07
C ASN A 242 -9.85 -4.94 -4.02
N LEU A 243 -8.62 -5.46 -4.15
CA LEU A 243 -7.41 -4.70 -3.91
C LEU A 243 -6.98 -3.90 -5.15
N VAL A 244 -7.12 -4.47 -6.36
CA VAL A 244 -6.56 -3.86 -7.56
C VAL A 244 -7.27 -2.56 -7.91
N SER A 245 -6.47 -1.51 -8.10
CA SER A 245 -6.89 -0.17 -8.51
C SER A 245 -6.23 0.22 -9.83
N SER A 246 -6.82 1.19 -10.52
CA SER A 246 -6.22 1.77 -11.73
C SER A 246 -5.03 2.66 -11.39
N MET A 247 -4.15 2.89 -12.35
CA MET A 247 -2.90 3.62 -12.17
C MET A 247 -2.89 4.94 -12.93
N GLY A 248 -2.21 5.95 -12.39
CA GLY A 248 -1.99 7.23 -13.05
C GLY A 248 -0.98 7.12 -14.20
N TYR A 249 -1.30 7.68 -15.37
CA TYR A 249 -0.41 7.58 -16.54
C TYR A 249 0.91 8.35 -16.38
N ARG A 250 0.90 9.48 -15.65
CA ARG A 250 2.13 10.25 -15.36
C ARG A 250 3.03 9.51 -14.39
N LEU A 251 2.43 8.86 -13.38
CA LEU A 251 3.13 7.99 -12.45
C LEU A 251 3.82 6.84 -13.19
N LEU A 252 3.11 6.14 -14.09
CA LEU A 252 3.70 5.08 -14.90
C LEU A 252 4.88 5.57 -15.76
N ARG A 253 4.76 6.78 -16.32
CA ARG A 253 5.86 7.39 -17.08
C ARG A 253 7.06 7.71 -16.20
N GLN A 254 6.85 8.20 -14.97
CA GLN A 254 7.93 8.49 -14.04
C GLN A 254 8.63 7.20 -13.58
N LEU A 255 7.88 6.13 -13.29
CA LEU A 255 8.45 4.82 -12.99
C LEU A 255 9.25 4.23 -14.16
N ALA A 256 8.81 4.47 -15.40
CA ALA A 256 9.55 4.07 -16.59
C ALA A 256 10.88 4.86 -16.72
N ASP A 257 10.89 6.18 -16.43
CA ASP A 257 12.12 6.98 -16.37
C ASP A 257 13.07 6.45 -15.31
N TRP A 258 12.57 6.12 -14.13
CA TRP A 258 13.39 5.54 -13.05
C TRP A 258 14.00 4.20 -13.44
N SER A 259 13.21 3.33 -14.05
CA SER A 259 13.70 2.02 -14.52
C SER A 259 14.70 2.14 -15.68
N ALA A 260 14.56 3.14 -16.53
CA ALA A 260 15.48 3.36 -17.66
C ALA A 260 16.84 3.89 -17.20
N HIS A 261 16.89 4.68 -16.13
CA HIS A 261 18.08 5.41 -15.68
C HIS A 261 18.61 4.94 -14.33
N ASP A 262 18.00 3.89 -13.72
CA ASP A 262 18.26 3.49 -12.34
C ASP A 262 18.25 4.72 -11.39
N ALA A 263 17.18 5.50 -11.42
CA ALA A 263 17.04 6.74 -10.67
C ALA A 263 15.81 6.70 -9.77
N PHE A 264 15.89 7.35 -8.60
CA PHE A 264 14.72 7.64 -7.75
C PHE A 264 14.71 9.13 -7.49
N ARG A 265 13.97 9.86 -8.34
CA ARG A 265 14.02 11.32 -8.41
C ARG A 265 12.69 11.94 -8.81
N SER A 266 12.49 13.24 -8.55
CA SER A 266 11.33 13.98 -9.02
C SER A 266 11.22 13.99 -10.55
N ARG A 267 10.02 14.23 -11.05
CA ARG A 267 9.73 14.25 -12.49
C ARG A 267 10.52 15.33 -13.23
N ASP A 268 10.70 16.48 -12.62
CA ASP A 268 11.52 17.59 -13.16
C ASP A 268 13.01 17.42 -12.88
N ARG A 269 13.40 16.34 -12.17
CA ARG A 269 14.78 15.99 -11.79
C ARG A 269 15.43 16.97 -10.82
N SER A 270 14.67 17.87 -10.21
CA SER A 270 15.19 18.85 -9.23
C SER A 270 15.48 18.19 -7.87
N ILE A 271 14.81 17.07 -7.54
CA ILE A 271 14.97 16.36 -6.29
C ILE A 271 15.51 14.95 -6.57
N ASP A 272 16.66 14.63 -5.99
CA ASP A 272 17.17 13.26 -5.91
C ASP A 272 16.68 12.60 -4.61
N TYR A 273 15.57 11.88 -4.68
CA TYR A 273 15.00 11.18 -3.54
C TYR A 273 15.95 10.10 -3.00
N ARG A 274 16.71 9.41 -3.88
CA ARG A 274 17.70 8.40 -3.46
C ARG A 274 18.83 9.04 -2.68
N GLY A 275 19.41 10.11 -3.19
CA GLY A 275 20.53 10.83 -2.55
C GLY A 275 20.15 11.36 -1.16
N ARG A 276 18.92 11.82 -0.99
CA ARG A 276 18.40 12.30 0.31
C ARG A 276 18.32 11.22 1.39
N LEU A 277 18.34 9.93 1.05
CA LEU A 277 18.27 8.86 2.04
C LEU A 277 19.50 8.83 2.95
N SER A 278 20.65 9.34 2.50
CA SER A 278 21.86 9.46 3.31
C SER A 278 21.75 10.49 4.45
N THR A 279 20.75 11.38 4.40
CA THR A 279 20.52 12.41 5.43
C THR A 279 19.36 12.07 6.37
N VAL A 280 18.72 10.90 6.19
CA VAL A 280 17.61 10.44 7.05
C VAL A 280 18.17 10.11 8.43
N ASP A 281 17.58 10.68 9.48
CA ASP A 281 17.85 10.39 10.88
C ASP A 281 16.70 9.62 11.56
N THR A 282 15.50 9.67 10.98
CA THR A 282 14.30 8.94 11.43
C THR A 282 14.60 7.42 11.51
N PRO A 283 14.13 6.70 12.55
CA PRO A 283 14.20 5.24 12.61
C PRO A 283 13.57 4.57 11.40
N VAL A 284 14.28 3.61 10.78
CA VAL A 284 13.79 2.91 9.58
C VAL A 284 13.87 1.39 9.74
N LEU A 285 12.76 0.72 9.50
CA LEU A 285 12.68 -0.73 9.30
C LEU A 285 12.51 -1.02 7.82
N VAL A 286 13.45 -1.75 7.23
CA VAL A 286 13.42 -2.19 5.83
C VAL A 286 13.09 -3.68 5.78
N LEU A 287 12.03 -4.05 5.04
CA LEU A 287 11.61 -5.44 4.92
C LEU A 287 11.59 -5.86 3.44
N GLY A 288 12.04 -7.11 3.19
CA GLY A 288 12.01 -7.71 1.86
C GLY A 288 11.70 -9.20 1.90
N GLY A 289 11.14 -9.72 0.81
CA GLY A 289 10.92 -11.15 0.59
C GLY A 289 12.07 -11.80 -0.16
N SER A 290 12.40 -13.04 0.16
CA SER A 290 13.48 -13.82 -0.48
C SER A 290 13.27 -14.03 -1.98
N GLN A 291 12.00 -14.03 -2.42
CA GLN A 291 11.62 -14.21 -3.84
C GLN A 291 10.97 -12.94 -4.43
N ASP A 292 11.15 -11.77 -3.80
CA ASP A 292 10.66 -10.51 -4.35
C ASP A 292 11.46 -10.14 -5.61
N ALA A 293 10.78 -10.15 -6.78
CA ALA A 293 11.39 -9.79 -8.06
C ALA A 293 11.48 -8.27 -8.28
N LEU A 294 10.71 -7.47 -7.55
CA LEU A 294 10.72 -5.99 -7.66
C LEU A 294 11.74 -5.38 -6.69
N ALA A 295 11.73 -5.81 -5.43
CA ALA A 295 12.67 -5.38 -4.41
C ALA A 295 13.47 -6.59 -3.91
N SER A 296 14.38 -7.07 -4.76
CA SER A 296 15.17 -8.27 -4.46
C SER A 296 15.96 -8.09 -3.15
N PRO A 297 16.30 -9.19 -2.45
CA PRO A 297 17.11 -9.14 -1.22
C PRO A 297 18.39 -8.29 -1.38
N LYS A 298 19.06 -8.38 -2.53
CA LYS A 298 20.23 -7.56 -2.84
C LYS A 298 19.91 -6.06 -2.83
N VAL A 299 18.79 -5.66 -3.41
CA VAL A 299 18.34 -4.26 -3.44
C VAL A 299 17.96 -3.78 -2.04
N VAL A 300 17.26 -4.61 -1.27
CA VAL A 300 16.88 -4.33 0.12
C VAL A 300 18.09 -4.09 1.01
N LEU A 301 19.12 -4.91 0.88
CA LEU A 301 20.37 -4.73 1.62
C LEU A 301 21.11 -3.46 1.20
N ALA A 302 21.30 -3.25 -0.11
CA ALA A 302 22.02 -2.08 -0.64
C ALA A 302 21.35 -0.74 -0.25
N GLN A 303 20.02 -0.68 -0.28
CA GLN A 303 19.30 0.54 0.15
C GLN A 303 19.39 0.78 1.65
N THR A 304 19.49 -0.27 2.47
CA THR A 304 19.65 -0.12 3.92
C THR A 304 21.03 0.49 4.26
N GLU A 305 22.06 0.15 3.50
CA GLU A 305 23.38 0.76 3.65
C GLU A 305 23.37 2.25 3.31
N LEU A 306 22.55 2.66 2.34
CA LEU A 306 22.42 4.06 1.93
C LEU A 306 21.76 4.95 2.98
N LEU A 307 20.93 4.40 3.89
CA LEU A 307 20.23 5.15 4.91
C LEU A 307 21.18 5.75 5.93
N GLY A 308 21.08 7.07 6.18
CA GLY A 308 21.86 7.80 7.19
C GLY A 308 21.45 7.50 8.62
N SER A 309 20.24 6.97 8.85
CA SER A 309 19.71 6.67 10.18
C SER A 309 20.63 5.74 10.97
N SER A 310 20.91 6.11 12.23
CA SER A 310 21.62 5.26 13.19
C SER A 310 20.73 4.13 13.74
N ASP A 311 19.39 4.30 13.70
CA ASP A 311 18.40 3.29 14.07
C ASP A 311 17.78 2.71 12.80
N LYS A 312 18.54 1.88 12.10
CA LYS A 312 18.08 1.15 10.90
C LYS A 312 18.13 -0.34 11.12
N THR A 313 17.03 -1.00 10.78
CA THR A 313 16.87 -2.45 10.88
C THR A 313 16.50 -3.01 9.52
N VAL A 314 17.10 -4.13 9.13
CA VAL A 314 16.71 -4.88 7.93
C VAL A 314 16.20 -6.25 8.33
N MET A 315 15.11 -6.69 7.70
CA MET A 315 14.54 -8.02 7.87
C MET A 315 14.22 -8.61 6.50
N LEU A 316 14.81 -9.74 6.20
CA LEU A 316 14.48 -10.55 5.02
C LEU A 316 13.65 -11.75 5.46
N PHE A 317 12.58 -12.02 4.72
CA PHE A 317 11.64 -13.12 4.98
C PHE A 317 11.81 -14.21 3.94
N GLY A 318 11.98 -15.45 4.40
CA GLY A 318 12.18 -16.62 3.58
C GLY A 318 12.77 -17.77 4.36
N ARG A 319 12.78 -18.96 3.77
CA ARG A 319 13.25 -20.19 4.42
C ARG A 319 14.70 -20.09 4.90
N GLU A 320 15.57 -19.43 4.15
CA GLU A 320 16.98 -19.19 4.55
C GLU A 320 17.09 -18.30 5.79
N ASN A 321 16.05 -17.53 6.11
CA ASN A 321 15.99 -16.66 7.29
C ASN A 321 15.16 -17.25 8.43
N GLY A 322 14.79 -18.54 8.35
CA GLY A 322 14.07 -19.27 9.40
C GLY A 322 12.56 -19.19 9.32
N ASP A 323 12.00 -18.65 8.24
CA ASP A 323 10.55 -18.64 8.03
C ASP A 323 10.07 -19.95 7.35
N ALA A 324 8.79 -20.27 7.48
CA ALA A 324 8.24 -21.53 6.93
C ALA A 324 8.17 -21.55 5.40
N ILE A 325 8.09 -20.39 4.77
CA ILE A 325 7.95 -20.21 3.33
C ILE A 325 8.87 -19.13 2.81
N ASP A 326 9.06 -19.10 1.48
CA ASP A 326 9.69 -17.99 0.79
C ASP A 326 8.63 -16.93 0.44
N TYR A 327 8.96 -15.66 0.60
CA TYR A 327 8.07 -14.54 0.37
C TYR A 327 8.42 -13.78 -0.91
N GLY A 328 7.43 -13.50 -1.75
CA GLY A 328 7.49 -12.56 -2.85
C GLY A 328 7.09 -11.15 -2.40
N HIS A 329 6.75 -10.30 -3.37
CA HIS A 329 6.44 -8.88 -3.14
C HIS A 329 5.13 -8.65 -2.36
N GLY A 330 4.04 -9.26 -2.81
CA GLY A 330 2.70 -9.05 -2.24
C GLY A 330 2.39 -9.91 -1.03
N ASP A 331 3.00 -11.07 -0.94
CA ASP A 331 2.76 -12.04 0.12
C ASP A 331 3.40 -11.68 1.45
N LEU A 332 4.32 -10.70 1.49
CA LEU A 332 4.73 -10.03 2.73
C LEU A 332 3.53 -9.51 3.56
N LEU A 333 2.43 -9.17 2.88
CA LEU A 333 1.20 -8.70 3.52
C LEU A 333 0.03 -9.66 3.40
N LEU A 334 -0.08 -10.37 2.29
CA LEU A 334 -1.27 -11.15 1.94
C LEU A 334 -1.02 -12.66 1.95
N GLY A 335 0.22 -13.07 2.22
CA GLY A 335 0.58 -14.47 2.35
C GLY A 335 -0.10 -15.15 3.54
N ASP A 336 -0.43 -16.44 3.38
CA ASP A 336 -1.14 -17.22 4.41
C ASP A 336 -0.36 -17.29 5.74
N ARG A 337 0.96 -17.10 5.71
CA ARG A 337 1.85 -17.10 6.88
C ARG A 337 2.25 -15.70 7.37
N ALA A 338 1.96 -14.64 6.62
CA ALA A 338 2.33 -13.28 6.99
C ALA A 338 1.80 -12.84 8.37
N PRO A 339 0.57 -13.23 8.79
CA PRO A 339 0.06 -12.92 10.13
C PRO A 339 0.89 -13.51 11.27
N GLN A 340 1.56 -14.64 11.06
CA GLN A 340 2.36 -15.31 12.09
C GLN A 340 3.85 -14.91 12.03
N GLU A 341 4.37 -14.62 10.84
CA GLU A 341 5.81 -14.43 10.62
C GLU A 341 6.18 -12.96 10.41
N VAL A 342 5.42 -12.21 9.61
CA VAL A 342 5.74 -10.84 9.22
C VAL A 342 5.15 -9.81 10.19
N TYR A 343 3.84 -9.88 10.45
CA TYR A 343 3.13 -8.88 11.24
C TYR A 343 3.69 -8.71 12.66
N PRO A 344 3.99 -9.80 13.42
CA PRO A 344 4.51 -9.64 14.78
C PRO A 344 5.86 -8.90 14.81
N ARG A 345 6.71 -9.08 13.80
CA ARG A 345 8.00 -8.40 13.73
C ARG A 345 7.85 -6.90 13.45
N ILE A 346 6.91 -6.52 12.56
CA ILE A 346 6.58 -5.11 12.28
C ILE A 346 5.98 -4.46 13.54
N ILE A 347 4.97 -5.08 14.13
CA ILE A 347 4.27 -4.55 15.31
C ILE A 347 5.23 -4.38 16.48
N ARG A 348 6.09 -5.35 16.72
CA ARG A 348 7.13 -5.27 17.77
C ARG A 348 8.05 -4.08 17.54
N TRP A 349 8.61 -3.94 16.34
CA TRP A 349 9.52 -2.84 16.00
C TRP A 349 8.87 -1.46 16.23
N VAL A 350 7.61 -1.32 15.82
CA VAL A 350 6.82 -0.09 16.02
C VAL A 350 6.54 0.12 17.52
N SER A 351 6.12 -0.92 18.24
CA SER A 351 5.77 -0.83 19.66
C SER A 351 6.97 -0.45 20.55
N GLU A 352 8.17 -0.94 20.21
CA GLU A 352 9.40 -0.62 20.94
C GLU A 352 9.79 0.86 20.83
N ARG A 353 9.29 1.56 19.81
CA ARG A 353 9.58 2.98 19.53
C ARG A 353 8.41 3.90 19.83
N ALA A 354 7.25 3.34 20.12
CA ALA A 354 6.03 4.09 20.42
C ALA A 354 5.99 4.52 21.90
N THR A 355 5.34 5.64 22.16
CA THR A 355 5.08 6.13 23.50
C THR A 355 3.87 5.42 24.09
N ALA A 356 4.09 4.61 25.12
CA ALA A 356 3.00 3.94 25.82
C ALA A 356 2.11 4.96 26.55
N LEU A 357 0.80 4.84 26.40
CA LEU A 357 -0.16 5.58 27.22
C LEU A 357 -0.32 4.88 28.55
N ALA A 358 -0.32 5.66 29.65
CA ALA A 358 -0.63 5.12 30.98
C ALA A 358 -2.03 4.45 30.94
N ALA A 359 -2.13 3.24 31.49
CA ALA A 359 -3.42 2.60 31.67
C ALA A 359 -4.31 3.57 32.46
N ARG A 360 -5.46 3.96 31.89
CA ARG A 360 -6.48 4.65 32.69
C ARG A 360 -6.82 3.70 33.82
N GLN A 361 -6.46 4.06 35.06
CA GLN A 361 -7.03 3.43 36.23
C GLN A 361 -8.54 3.66 36.10
N ASP A 362 -9.31 2.58 35.98
CA ASP A 362 -10.77 2.63 36.00
C ASP A 362 -11.15 3.43 37.25
N ALA A 363 -11.70 4.63 37.05
CA ALA A 363 -12.31 5.37 38.13
C ALA A 363 -13.47 4.52 38.62
N THR A 364 -13.24 3.85 39.74
CA THR A 364 -14.29 3.20 40.54
C THR A 364 -15.40 4.23 40.68
N PRO A 365 -16.66 3.94 40.33
CA PRO A 365 -17.75 4.85 40.58
C PRO A 365 -17.79 5.10 42.08
N ALA A 366 -17.58 6.36 42.46
CA ALA A 366 -17.75 6.78 43.86
C ALA A 366 -19.11 6.26 44.35
N GLN A 367 -19.07 5.39 45.35
CA GLN A 367 -20.26 4.97 46.07
C GLN A 367 -21.04 6.21 46.46
N ALA A 368 -22.25 6.34 45.95
CA ALA A 368 -23.22 7.26 46.44
C ALA A 368 -23.48 6.90 47.93
N VAL A 369 -22.90 7.67 48.81
CA VAL A 369 -23.24 7.62 50.23
C VAL A 369 -24.54 8.38 50.42
N ARG A 370 -25.48 7.72 50.98
CA ARG A 370 -26.82 7.98 51.49
C ARG A 370 -27.19 9.44 51.83
#